data_8df940c5dbb8eda7db5ef460c3c06b30
#
_entry.id   8df940c5dbb8eda7db5ef460c3c06b30
#
_cell.length_a   1.000
_cell.length_b   1.000
_cell.length_c   1.000
_cell.angle_alpha   90.00
_cell.angle_beta   90.00
_cell.angle_gamma   90.00
#
_symmetry.space_group_name_H-M   'P 1'
#
loop_
_entity.id
_entity.type
_entity.pdbx_description
1 polymer ?
#
loop_
_entity_poly.entity_id
_entity_poly.type
_entity_poly.pdbx_seq_one_letter_code
_entity_poly.pdbx_strand_id
1 'polypeptide(L)'
;MGYYGFVEPDNKVIAYAPNTILIQEEKAEAATIKPGMVVMKGTNDDDVVACDGVTKAPFGIAGYEQSFLGAASSTSNRPANVDTAYAKDARVPVLGGGGFVAMMHLAPGVGTVKGDLLASWGGGTVVPVVPMPGGYGVRIPFVKKTTEFDTGVDLPEGMIVSDVIVEVTKEVADATIDVGLLGGDADGFLDGESCAAKGFVKHNLVDGTATNNTLGAYLVEADIKSADTSALFYSPPTFHVVGDGQVSVSYTTSDSTNLAGNFYMVCAAPGFQIVGRAEETLAPVTATVNDATEFVSQNVMARVYI
;
A
#
# COMPACT_ATOMS: atom_id res chain seq x y z
N MET A 1 -20.09 20.18 -20.22
CA MET A 1 -18.62 20.03 -20.26
C MET A 1 -18.31 18.57 -20.00
N GLY A 2 -17.90 17.85 -21.04
CA GLY A 2 -17.52 16.44 -20.88
C GLY A 2 -16.29 16.35 -19.99
N TYR A 3 -16.36 15.53 -18.96
CA TYR A 3 -15.18 15.11 -18.22
C TYR A 3 -14.30 14.33 -19.21
N TYR A 4 -13.22 14.91 -19.65
CA TYR A 4 -12.16 14.16 -20.29
C TYR A 4 -11.55 13.33 -19.18
N GLY A 5 -11.90 12.05 -19.12
CA GLY A 5 -11.16 11.09 -18.31
C GLY A 5 -9.71 11.08 -18.79
N PHE A 6 -8.76 11.10 -17.85
CA PHE A 6 -7.37 10.86 -18.22
C PHE A 6 -7.27 9.45 -18.75
N VAL A 7 -6.69 9.29 -19.92
CA VAL A 7 -6.41 8.00 -20.52
C VAL A 7 -4.96 7.69 -20.20
N GLU A 8 -4.71 6.50 -19.71
CA GLU A 8 -3.34 6.01 -19.47
C GLU A 8 -2.56 6.07 -20.78
N PRO A 9 -1.41 6.77 -20.82
CA PRO A 9 -0.62 6.88 -22.03
C PRO A 9 0.25 5.64 -22.24
N ASP A 10 0.12 4.96 -23.37
CA ASP A 10 0.85 3.75 -23.70
C ASP A 10 2.39 3.90 -23.65
N ASN A 11 2.89 5.11 -23.85
CA ASN A 11 4.32 5.36 -24.08
C ASN A 11 4.88 6.54 -23.28
N LYS A 12 4.22 6.97 -22.22
CA LYS A 12 4.72 8.04 -21.35
C LYS A 12 4.06 8.01 -19.98
N VAL A 13 4.76 8.50 -18.98
CA VAL A 13 4.27 8.56 -17.59
C VAL A 13 3.36 9.77 -17.38
N ILE A 14 3.65 10.91 -18.00
CA ILE A 14 2.89 12.14 -17.81
C ILE A 14 1.64 12.15 -18.68
N ALA A 15 0.47 12.20 -18.04
CA ALA A 15 -0.81 12.36 -18.73
C ALA A 15 -1.19 13.83 -18.94
N TYR A 16 -0.93 14.68 -17.94
CA TYR A 16 -1.29 16.09 -17.99
C TYR A 16 -0.36 16.92 -17.10
N ALA A 17 0.17 18.00 -17.63
CA ALA A 17 0.99 18.95 -16.89
C ALA A 17 0.58 20.38 -17.21
N PRO A 18 -0.16 21.06 -16.31
CA PRO A 18 -0.55 22.47 -16.50
C PRO A 18 0.62 23.42 -16.26
N ASN A 19 1.63 22.99 -15.50
CA ASN A 19 2.78 23.77 -15.08
C ASN A 19 4.11 23.12 -15.54
N THR A 20 5.20 23.81 -15.34
CA THR A 20 6.54 23.28 -15.57
C THR A 20 6.82 22.16 -14.58
N ILE A 21 7.11 20.98 -15.05
CA ILE A 21 7.56 19.85 -14.25
C ILE A 21 9.08 20.04 -14.03
N LEU A 22 9.52 19.83 -12.80
CA LEU A 22 10.92 19.72 -12.50
C LEU A 22 11.43 18.33 -12.94
N ILE A 23 12.40 18.30 -13.85
CA ILE A 23 12.99 17.05 -14.31
C ILE A 23 14.46 17.07 -13.89
N GLN A 24 14.85 16.04 -13.15
CA GLN A 24 16.25 15.78 -12.79
C GLN A 24 16.69 14.47 -13.44
N GLU A 25 17.89 14.43 -13.98
CA GLU A 25 18.47 13.19 -14.49
C GLU A 25 19.32 12.55 -13.40
N GLU A 26 18.88 11.41 -12.94
CA GLU A 26 19.53 10.59 -11.94
C GLU A 26 19.99 9.25 -12.55
N LYS A 27 20.72 8.45 -11.81
CA LYS A 27 21.27 7.20 -12.28
C LYS A 27 20.60 6.03 -11.57
N ALA A 28 20.15 5.02 -12.29
CA ALA A 28 19.57 3.82 -11.70
C ALA A 28 20.66 3.00 -11.00
N GLU A 29 20.60 2.88 -9.69
CA GLU A 29 21.54 2.05 -8.91
C GLU A 29 21.35 0.54 -9.19
N ALA A 30 20.11 0.12 -9.51
CA ALA A 30 19.77 -1.24 -9.86
C ALA A 30 18.78 -1.30 -11.04
N ALA A 31 18.70 -2.44 -11.70
CA ALA A 31 17.78 -2.67 -12.84
C ALA A 31 16.35 -3.03 -12.36
N THR A 32 15.83 -2.29 -11.40
CA THR A 32 14.49 -2.53 -10.79
C THR A 32 13.51 -1.40 -11.04
N ILE A 33 13.98 -0.21 -11.39
CA ILE A 33 13.15 0.98 -11.59
C ILE A 33 12.42 0.89 -12.91
N LYS A 34 11.10 0.94 -12.88
CA LYS A 34 10.26 1.11 -14.07
C LYS A 34 9.73 2.55 -14.15
N PRO A 35 9.43 3.04 -15.37
CA PRO A 35 8.70 4.29 -15.53
C PRO A 35 7.39 4.29 -14.72
N GLY A 36 7.09 5.39 -14.02
CA GLY A 36 5.91 5.51 -13.16
C GLY A 36 6.12 5.06 -11.71
N MET A 37 7.24 4.43 -11.39
CA MET A 37 7.56 4.09 -10.00
C MET A 37 7.97 5.32 -9.20
N VAL A 38 7.57 5.35 -7.93
CA VAL A 38 8.11 6.29 -6.95
C VAL A 38 9.56 5.90 -6.66
N VAL A 39 10.45 6.87 -6.70
CA VAL A 39 11.88 6.66 -6.45
C VAL A 39 12.35 7.44 -5.23
N MET A 40 13.41 6.96 -4.59
CA MET A 40 14.14 7.62 -3.52
C MET A 40 15.62 7.69 -3.84
N LYS A 41 16.39 8.50 -3.13
CA LYS A 41 17.85 8.60 -3.29
C LYS A 41 18.52 7.28 -2.91
N GLY A 42 19.40 6.83 -3.77
CA GLY A 42 20.22 5.64 -3.59
C GLY A 42 21.38 5.81 -2.60
N THR A 43 22.44 5.07 -2.86
CA THR A 43 23.66 5.10 -2.04
C THR A 43 24.50 6.33 -2.31
N ASN A 44 24.61 6.75 -3.58
CA ASN A 44 25.34 7.97 -3.96
C ASN A 44 24.34 9.12 -4.26
N ASP A 45 24.87 10.35 -4.28
CA ASP A 45 24.04 11.56 -4.47
C ASP A 45 23.34 11.63 -5.84
N ASP A 46 23.91 10.98 -6.88
CA ASP A 46 23.37 10.92 -8.24
C ASP A 46 22.61 9.61 -8.53
N ASP A 47 22.48 8.72 -7.54
CA ASP A 47 21.79 7.46 -7.69
C ASP A 47 20.35 7.52 -7.17
N VAL A 48 19.47 6.78 -7.84
CA VAL A 48 18.09 6.53 -7.38
C VAL A 48 17.78 5.04 -7.38
N VAL A 49 16.88 4.67 -6.48
CA VAL A 49 16.32 3.32 -6.37
C VAL A 49 14.80 3.40 -6.28
N ALA A 50 14.11 2.30 -6.54
CA ALA A 50 12.69 2.21 -6.26
C ALA A 50 12.44 2.46 -4.77
N CYS A 51 11.44 3.30 -4.44
CA CYS A 51 11.12 3.62 -3.06
C CYS A 51 10.68 2.35 -2.32
N ASP A 52 11.24 2.11 -1.14
CA ASP A 52 10.86 0.98 -0.28
C ASP A 52 9.68 1.29 0.64
N GLY A 53 9.23 2.56 0.67
CA GLY A 53 8.16 3.04 1.54
C GLY A 53 8.56 3.16 3.02
N VAL A 54 9.81 2.86 3.38
CA VAL A 54 10.24 2.76 4.78
C VAL A 54 11.45 3.65 5.11
N THR A 55 12.58 3.49 4.40
CA THR A 55 13.86 4.02 4.86
C THR A 55 14.06 5.50 4.59
N LYS A 56 13.68 5.97 3.41
CA LYS A 56 13.91 7.34 2.94
C LYS A 56 12.65 7.95 2.34
N ALA A 57 12.53 9.26 2.46
CA ALA A 57 11.47 10.02 1.81
C ALA A 57 11.48 9.81 0.27
N PRO A 58 10.29 9.78 -0.36
CA PRO A 58 10.17 9.82 -1.81
C PRO A 58 10.88 11.03 -2.38
N PHE A 59 11.60 10.84 -3.48
CA PHE A 59 12.34 11.91 -4.17
C PHE A 59 11.61 12.41 -5.42
N GLY A 60 10.87 11.53 -6.09
CA GLY A 60 10.11 11.86 -7.29
C GLY A 60 9.53 10.60 -7.94
N ILE A 61 9.11 10.73 -9.20
CA ILE A 61 8.57 9.64 -9.99
C ILE A 61 9.51 9.39 -11.17
N ALA A 62 9.85 8.13 -11.42
CA ALA A 62 10.62 7.75 -12.60
C ALA A 62 9.82 8.09 -13.86
N GLY A 63 10.33 9.01 -14.66
CA GLY A 63 9.71 9.44 -15.90
C GLY A 63 9.98 8.46 -17.04
N TYR A 64 9.28 8.67 -18.12
CA TYR A 64 9.53 8.05 -19.41
C TYR A 64 9.03 8.97 -20.51
N GLU A 65 9.89 9.32 -21.43
CA GLU A 65 9.50 10.14 -22.57
C GLU A 65 10.05 9.55 -23.85
N GLN A 66 9.15 9.20 -24.74
CA GLN A 66 9.49 8.68 -26.06
C GLN A 66 9.88 9.77 -27.07
N SER A 67 9.57 11.05 -26.75
CA SER A 67 9.75 12.17 -27.68
C SER A 67 11.21 12.56 -27.95
N PHE A 68 12.18 12.01 -27.21
CA PHE A 68 13.60 12.14 -27.54
C PHE A 68 14.14 11.03 -28.45
N LEU A 69 13.33 10.54 -29.37
CA LEU A 69 13.70 9.58 -30.42
C LEU A 69 14.58 10.20 -31.53
N GLY A 70 15.49 11.07 -31.18
CA GLY A 70 16.57 11.44 -32.01
C GLY A 70 17.71 10.41 -31.92
N ALA A 71 17.64 9.34 -32.65
CA ALA A 71 18.59 8.24 -32.75
C ALA A 71 18.27 7.05 -31.83
N ALA A 72 17.60 6.05 -32.37
CA ALA A 72 17.68 4.68 -31.88
C ALA A 72 19.13 4.19 -32.03
N SER A 73 19.98 4.58 -31.10
CA SER A 73 21.26 3.91 -30.90
C SER A 73 20.95 2.60 -30.19
N SER A 74 21.42 1.50 -30.72
CA SER A 74 21.35 0.15 -30.13
C SER A 74 22.01 0.03 -28.77
N THR A 75 22.47 1.14 -28.20
CA THR A 75 23.11 1.30 -26.89
C THR A 75 22.32 2.19 -25.95
N SER A 76 21.06 2.54 -26.28
CA SER A 76 20.26 3.31 -25.30
C SER A 76 19.84 2.41 -24.15
N ASN A 77 20.34 2.68 -22.96
CA ASN A 77 19.93 2.04 -21.70
C ASN A 77 18.49 2.44 -21.27
N ARG A 78 17.68 2.91 -22.21
CA ARG A 78 16.29 3.32 -21.96
C ARG A 78 15.38 2.11 -22.01
N PRO A 79 14.33 2.06 -21.17
CA PRO A 79 13.31 1.03 -21.24
C PRO A 79 12.64 1.04 -22.64
N ALA A 80 12.29 -0.14 -23.12
CA ALA A 80 11.59 -0.29 -24.40
C ALA A 80 10.15 0.27 -24.34
N ASN A 81 9.54 0.21 -23.18
CA ASN A 81 8.20 0.70 -22.86
C ASN A 81 8.10 1.01 -21.35
N VAL A 82 6.94 1.46 -20.90
CA VAL A 82 6.67 1.81 -19.49
C VAL A 82 6.73 0.61 -18.54
N ASP A 83 6.60 -0.62 -19.03
CA ASP A 83 6.66 -1.83 -18.21
C ASP A 83 8.08 -2.42 -18.09
N THR A 84 9.02 -1.86 -18.82
CA THR A 84 10.42 -2.32 -18.83
C THR A 84 11.25 -1.51 -17.86
N ALA A 85 12.04 -2.18 -17.02
CA ALA A 85 12.94 -1.50 -16.08
C ALA A 85 14.11 -0.81 -16.79
N TYR A 86 14.58 0.29 -16.21
CA TYR A 86 15.86 0.90 -16.57
C TYR A 86 16.99 -0.08 -16.30
N ALA A 87 17.98 -0.14 -17.20
CA ALA A 87 19.19 -0.88 -16.91
C ALA A 87 19.94 -0.24 -15.75
N LYS A 88 20.72 -1.04 -15.02
CA LYS A 88 21.66 -0.49 -14.03
C LYS A 88 22.55 0.57 -14.69
N ASP A 89 22.84 1.62 -13.96
CA ASP A 89 23.63 2.79 -14.40
C ASP A 89 22.99 3.63 -15.54
N ALA A 90 21.76 3.31 -15.96
CA ALA A 90 21.02 4.10 -16.93
C ALA A 90 20.56 5.44 -16.33
N ARG A 91 20.45 6.46 -17.18
CA ARG A 91 19.86 7.75 -16.80
C ARG A 91 18.34 7.64 -16.68
N VAL A 92 17.82 7.99 -15.51
CA VAL A 92 16.40 8.01 -15.18
C VAL A 92 15.96 9.47 -15.07
N PRO A 93 15.04 9.95 -15.91
CA PRO A 93 14.42 11.25 -15.67
C PRO A 93 13.51 11.15 -14.46
N VAL A 94 13.82 11.87 -13.39
CA VAL A 94 12.99 11.92 -12.17
C VAL A 94 12.12 13.16 -12.23
N LEU A 95 10.83 12.97 -12.16
CA LEU A 95 9.80 13.99 -12.24
C LEU A 95 9.40 14.45 -10.84
N GLY A 96 9.45 15.75 -10.59
CA GLY A 96 9.08 16.35 -9.31
C GLY A 96 8.42 17.72 -9.47
N GLY A 97 8.19 18.41 -8.35
CA GLY A 97 7.60 19.74 -8.31
C GLY A 97 6.07 19.76 -8.18
N GLY A 98 5.41 18.62 -8.29
CA GLY A 98 3.97 18.45 -8.07
C GLY A 98 3.06 19.13 -9.10
N GLY A 99 1.76 18.96 -8.93
CA GLY A 99 0.72 19.62 -9.73
C GLY A 99 0.45 19.03 -11.11
N PHE A 100 1.14 17.99 -11.52
CA PHE A 100 0.89 17.26 -12.77
C PHE A 100 0.15 15.95 -12.52
N VAL A 101 -0.42 15.37 -13.57
CA VAL A 101 -1.04 14.04 -13.52
C VAL A 101 -0.14 13.05 -14.24
N ALA A 102 0.20 11.99 -13.54
CA ALA A 102 1.07 10.94 -14.03
C ALA A 102 0.52 9.55 -13.73
N MET A 103 0.98 8.58 -14.48
CA MET A 103 0.81 7.16 -14.18
C MET A 103 1.72 6.80 -13.02
N MET A 104 1.19 6.09 -12.03
CA MET A 104 1.93 5.50 -10.92
C MET A 104 1.60 4.01 -10.81
N HIS A 105 2.52 3.21 -10.29
CA HIS A 105 2.28 1.80 -10.04
C HIS A 105 1.54 1.61 -8.71
N LEU A 106 0.34 1.03 -8.76
CA LEU A 106 -0.43 0.65 -7.58
C LEU A 106 0.07 -0.71 -7.05
N ALA A 107 0.23 -0.84 -5.75
CA ALA A 107 0.62 -2.11 -5.13
C ALA A 107 -0.40 -3.22 -5.43
N PRO A 108 0.00 -4.50 -5.46
CA PRO A 108 -0.94 -5.60 -5.57
C PRO A 108 -1.98 -5.59 -4.46
N GLY A 109 -3.14 -6.19 -4.69
CA GLY A 109 -4.18 -6.38 -3.67
C GLY A 109 -5.01 -5.15 -3.32
N VAL A 110 -4.60 -3.94 -3.70
CA VAL A 110 -5.34 -2.72 -3.41
C VAL A 110 -6.05 -2.16 -4.64
N GLY A 111 -7.14 -1.44 -4.40
CA GLY A 111 -7.85 -0.65 -5.41
C GLY A 111 -8.00 0.79 -4.94
N THR A 112 -8.28 1.71 -5.84
CA THR A 112 -8.47 3.13 -5.54
C THR A 112 -9.91 3.56 -5.72
N VAL A 113 -10.31 4.61 -4.99
CA VAL A 113 -11.47 5.44 -5.32
C VAL A 113 -10.94 6.80 -5.74
N LYS A 114 -11.54 7.39 -6.77
CA LYS A 114 -11.16 8.73 -7.20
C LYS A 114 -11.18 9.70 -6.03
N GLY A 115 -10.05 10.36 -5.81
CA GLY A 115 -9.86 11.27 -4.69
C GLY A 115 -9.10 10.69 -3.50
N ASP A 116 -8.83 9.39 -3.46
CA ASP A 116 -7.98 8.78 -2.43
C ASP A 116 -6.60 9.42 -2.42
N LEU A 117 -6.05 9.62 -1.24
CA LEU A 117 -4.64 9.94 -1.08
C LEU A 117 -3.82 8.69 -1.38
N LEU A 118 -2.66 8.88 -2.00
CA LEU A 118 -1.73 7.81 -2.34
C LEU A 118 -0.43 8.03 -1.57
N ALA A 119 -0.02 7.02 -0.81
CA ALA A 119 1.27 7.01 -0.12
C ALA A 119 2.27 6.11 -0.84
N SER A 120 3.56 6.44 -0.73
CA SER A 120 4.66 5.60 -1.19
C SER A 120 4.68 4.26 -0.46
N TRP A 121 4.97 3.19 -1.19
CA TRP A 121 4.97 1.82 -0.70
C TRP A 121 6.17 1.03 -1.22
N GLY A 122 6.31 -0.21 -0.79
CA GLY A 122 7.40 -1.08 -1.22
C GLY A 122 7.52 -1.24 -2.73
N GLY A 123 8.74 -1.37 -3.23
CA GLY A 123 9.03 -1.61 -4.64
C GLY A 123 8.67 -0.45 -5.59
N GLY A 124 8.64 0.78 -5.09
CA GLY A 124 8.30 1.97 -5.90
C GLY A 124 6.81 2.09 -6.24
N THR A 125 5.95 1.31 -5.57
CA THR A 125 4.50 1.36 -5.74
C THR A 125 3.85 2.39 -4.84
N VAL A 126 2.54 2.59 -4.99
CA VAL A 126 1.72 3.42 -4.11
C VAL A 126 0.53 2.61 -3.58
N VAL A 127 0.03 3.00 -2.42
CA VAL A 127 -1.20 2.46 -1.82
C VAL A 127 -2.19 3.57 -1.50
N PRO A 128 -3.51 3.31 -1.60
CA PRO A 128 -4.52 4.25 -1.15
C PRO A 128 -4.52 4.32 0.37
N VAL A 129 -4.55 5.53 0.90
CA VAL A 129 -4.58 5.77 2.33
C VAL A 129 -5.68 6.74 2.73
N VAL A 130 -6.16 6.56 3.95
CA VAL A 130 -7.17 7.42 4.58
C VAL A 130 -6.59 7.99 5.86
N PRO A 131 -6.78 9.29 6.16
CA PRO A 131 -6.41 9.85 7.46
C PRO A 131 -7.15 9.12 8.58
N MET A 132 -6.40 8.58 9.53
CA MET A 132 -6.89 7.84 10.69
C MET A 132 -6.30 8.41 11.98
N PRO A 133 -6.93 8.21 13.14
CA PRO A 133 -6.28 8.51 14.41
C PRO A 133 -4.93 7.78 14.49
N GLY A 134 -3.87 8.53 14.73
CA GLY A 134 -2.51 7.98 14.81
C GLY A 134 -1.72 7.95 13.51
N GLY A 135 -2.31 8.26 12.34
CA GLY A 135 -1.57 8.24 11.08
C GLY A 135 -2.42 8.10 9.83
N TYR A 136 -1.91 7.34 8.86
CA TYR A 136 -2.64 7.00 7.65
C TYR A 136 -2.94 5.50 7.62
N GLY A 137 -4.21 5.15 7.45
CA GLY A 137 -4.63 3.77 7.27
C GLY A 137 -4.59 3.34 5.81
N VAL A 138 -3.84 2.30 5.50
CA VAL A 138 -3.90 1.62 4.21
C VAL A 138 -5.21 0.87 4.12
N ARG A 139 -6.05 1.20 3.13
CA ARG A 139 -7.38 0.60 2.96
C ARG A 139 -7.28 -0.73 2.23
N ILE A 140 -7.72 -1.79 2.88
CA ILE A 140 -7.77 -3.15 2.33
C ILE A 140 -9.22 -3.63 2.39
N PRO A 141 -9.86 -3.93 1.24
CA PRO A 141 -11.22 -4.44 1.22
C PRO A 141 -11.28 -5.89 1.71
N PHE A 142 -12.34 -6.25 2.42
CA PHE A 142 -12.62 -7.62 2.76
C PHE A 142 -14.05 -8.04 2.41
N VAL A 143 -14.22 -9.32 2.17
CA VAL A 143 -15.49 -9.99 1.99
C VAL A 143 -15.47 -11.30 2.77
N LYS A 144 -16.62 -11.99 2.85
CA LYS A 144 -16.69 -13.30 3.50
C LYS A 144 -15.56 -14.24 3.02
N LYS A 145 -14.74 -14.71 3.96
CA LYS A 145 -13.72 -15.75 3.77
C LYS A 145 -13.57 -16.58 5.05
N THR A 146 -14.05 -17.81 5.04
CA THR A 146 -14.01 -18.73 6.19
C THR A 146 -12.68 -19.50 6.32
N THR A 147 -11.75 -19.25 5.43
CA THR A 147 -10.38 -19.74 5.47
C THR A 147 -9.45 -18.56 5.29
N GLU A 148 -8.25 -18.63 5.82
CA GLU A 148 -7.24 -17.60 5.65
C GLU A 148 -7.12 -17.19 4.19
N PHE A 149 -7.26 -15.90 3.93
CA PHE A 149 -7.25 -15.31 2.60
C PHE A 149 -6.15 -14.29 2.47
N ASP A 150 -5.26 -14.53 1.51
CA ASP A 150 -4.21 -13.60 1.13
C ASP A 150 -4.82 -12.36 0.44
N THR A 151 -4.55 -11.18 0.98
CA THR A 151 -5.01 -9.92 0.40
C THR A 151 -4.16 -9.48 -0.79
N GLY A 152 -2.98 -10.06 -0.98
CA GLY A 152 -1.96 -9.61 -1.93
C GLY A 152 -1.27 -8.30 -1.54
N VAL A 153 -1.54 -7.77 -0.36
CA VAL A 153 -0.88 -6.56 0.16
C VAL A 153 0.28 -6.96 1.03
N ASP A 154 1.49 -6.78 0.50
CA ASP A 154 2.71 -7.08 1.23
C ASP A 154 3.14 -5.87 2.05
N LEU A 155 3.35 -6.06 3.34
CA LEU A 155 3.92 -5.04 4.22
C LEU A 155 5.43 -4.96 3.99
N PRO A 156 5.99 -3.78 3.69
CA PRO A 156 7.43 -3.62 3.56
C PRO A 156 8.16 -3.90 4.87
N GLU A 157 9.32 -4.54 4.78
CA GLU A 157 10.22 -4.74 5.92
C GLU A 157 10.54 -3.41 6.63
N GLY A 158 10.44 -3.38 7.95
CA GLY A 158 10.65 -2.19 8.77
C GLY A 158 9.43 -1.25 8.85
N MET A 159 8.31 -1.53 8.18
CA MET A 159 7.06 -0.79 8.35
C MET A 159 6.54 -0.97 9.78
N ILE A 160 6.12 0.12 10.39
CA ILE A 160 5.48 0.12 11.71
C ILE A 160 3.97 0.07 11.52
N VAL A 161 3.31 -0.96 12.05
CA VAL A 161 1.86 -1.04 12.14
C VAL A 161 1.46 -0.72 13.56
N SER A 162 0.70 0.35 13.76
CA SER A 162 0.29 0.84 15.08
C SER A 162 -1.15 0.50 15.45
N ASP A 163 -2.00 0.22 14.46
CA ASP A 163 -3.40 -0.12 14.67
C ASP A 163 -4.01 -0.77 13.44
N VAL A 164 -5.11 -1.51 13.62
CA VAL A 164 -5.96 -2.01 12.53
C VAL A 164 -7.41 -1.69 12.87
N ILE A 165 -8.05 -0.87 12.03
CA ILE A 165 -9.42 -0.38 12.25
C ILE A 165 -10.33 -1.01 11.20
N VAL A 166 -11.46 -1.58 11.61
CA VAL A 166 -12.44 -2.20 10.71
C VAL A 166 -13.60 -1.25 10.43
N GLU A 167 -13.99 -1.15 9.16
CA GLU A 167 -15.22 -0.51 8.69
C GLU A 167 -16.12 -1.57 8.06
N VAL A 168 -17.22 -1.87 8.69
CA VAL A 168 -18.22 -2.82 8.18
C VAL A 168 -19.18 -2.08 7.26
N THR A 169 -19.22 -2.42 6.00
CA THR A 169 -20.16 -1.86 5.02
C THR A 169 -21.42 -2.72 4.88
N LYS A 170 -21.31 -3.99 5.19
CA LYS A 170 -22.39 -4.97 5.14
C LYS A 170 -22.29 -5.89 6.36
N GLU A 171 -23.10 -5.58 7.35
CA GLU A 171 -23.10 -6.29 8.63
C GLU A 171 -23.74 -7.68 8.53
N VAL A 172 -23.32 -8.57 9.43
CA VAL A 172 -23.95 -9.86 9.71
C VAL A 172 -23.90 -10.10 11.21
N ALA A 173 -25.05 -10.43 11.80
CA ALA A 173 -25.12 -10.77 13.22
C ALA A 173 -24.16 -11.93 13.54
N ASP A 174 -23.47 -11.81 14.65
CA ASP A 174 -22.50 -12.79 15.15
C ASP A 174 -21.26 -13.04 14.25
N ALA A 175 -21.09 -12.25 13.18
CA ALA A 175 -19.90 -12.34 12.35
C ALA A 175 -18.71 -11.62 12.99
N THR A 176 -17.52 -12.20 12.82
CA THR A 176 -16.24 -11.64 13.24
C THR A 176 -15.23 -11.62 12.09
N ILE A 177 -14.18 -10.83 12.24
CA ILE A 177 -13.01 -10.81 11.37
C ILE A 177 -11.74 -10.94 12.19
N ASP A 178 -10.84 -11.77 11.70
CA ASP A 178 -9.45 -11.90 12.15
C ASP A 178 -8.55 -11.30 11.09
N VAL A 179 -7.50 -10.60 11.48
CA VAL A 179 -6.50 -10.01 10.57
C VAL A 179 -5.11 -10.33 11.09
N GLY A 180 -4.25 -10.82 10.21
CA GLY A 180 -2.88 -11.19 10.55
C GLY A 180 -1.95 -11.22 9.35
N LEU A 181 -0.92 -12.07 9.45
CA LEU A 181 0.10 -12.26 8.42
C LEU A 181 0.04 -13.67 7.85
N LEU A 182 0.00 -13.76 6.53
CA LEU A 182 -0.08 -15.03 5.80
C LEU A 182 1.05 -15.99 6.19
N GLY A 183 0.67 -17.18 6.62
CA GLY A 183 1.64 -18.20 7.06
C GLY A 183 2.33 -17.88 8.40
N GLY A 184 1.93 -16.81 9.07
CA GLY A 184 2.34 -16.42 10.40
C GLY A 184 1.22 -16.58 11.41
N ASP A 185 0.94 -15.51 12.17
CA ASP A 185 -0.20 -15.42 13.08
C ASP A 185 -1.39 -14.80 12.34
N ALA A 186 -2.38 -15.62 11.99
CA ALA A 186 -3.52 -15.22 11.16
C ALA A 186 -4.49 -14.24 11.85
N ASP A 187 -4.41 -14.12 13.17
CA ASP A 187 -5.15 -13.21 14.03
C ASP A 187 -4.22 -12.24 14.80
N GLY A 188 -2.98 -12.14 14.35
CA GLY A 188 -1.92 -11.39 15.02
C GLY A 188 -2.20 -9.91 15.21
N PHE A 189 -3.01 -9.27 14.36
CA PHE A 189 -3.44 -7.89 14.49
C PHE A 189 -4.83 -7.76 15.10
N LEU A 190 -5.78 -8.57 14.64
CA LEU A 190 -7.15 -8.62 15.16
C LEU A 190 -7.58 -10.07 15.39
N ASP A 191 -8.16 -10.32 16.55
CA ASP A 191 -8.66 -11.63 17.00
C ASP A 191 -10.15 -11.52 17.32
N GLY A 192 -11.01 -11.92 16.36
CA GLY A 192 -12.44 -11.98 16.52
C GLY A 192 -13.16 -10.62 16.58
N GLU A 193 -12.69 -9.59 15.86
CA GLU A 193 -13.37 -8.29 15.84
C GLU A 193 -14.78 -8.39 15.29
N SER A 194 -15.77 -7.84 16.01
CA SER A 194 -17.20 -7.97 15.69
C SER A 194 -17.58 -7.21 14.42
N CYS A 195 -18.28 -7.88 13.52
CA CYS A 195 -18.86 -7.31 12.31
C CYS A 195 -20.39 -7.23 12.34
N ALA A 196 -20.99 -7.24 13.53
CA ALA A 196 -22.45 -7.26 13.74
C ALA A 196 -23.15 -5.91 13.48
N ALA A 197 -22.41 -4.82 13.29
CA ALA A 197 -22.95 -3.49 13.03
C ALA A 197 -22.20 -2.78 11.91
N LYS A 198 -22.92 -1.96 11.13
CA LYS A 198 -22.30 -1.09 10.10
C LYS A 198 -21.50 0.04 10.71
N GLY A 199 -20.47 0.45 10.00
CA GLY A 199 -19.61 1.58 10.33
C GLY A 199 -18.28 1.14 10.90
N PHE A 200 -17.54 2.08 11.48
CA PHE A 200 -16.27 1.79 12.13
C PHE A 200 -16.49 1.04 13.43
N VAL A 201 -15.84 -0.08 13.55
CA VAL A 201 -15.85 -0.89 14.76
C VAL A 201 -14.69 -0.47 15.63
N LYS A 202 -14.99 -0.22 16.90
CA LYS A 202 -14.02 0.18 17.89
C LYS A 202 -13.54 -1.06 18.65
N HIS A 203 -12.23 -1.26 18.68
CA HIS A 203 -11.64 -2.33 19.48
C HIS A 203 -12.14 -2.26 20.93
N ASN A 204 -12.50 -3.39 21.46
CA ASN A 204 -12.86 -3.48 22.86
C ASN A 204 -11.59 -3.68 23.71
N LEU A 205 -10.96 -2.58 24.06
CA LEU A 205 -9.77 -2.57 24.94
C LEU A 205 -10.13 -2.67 26.43
N VAL A 206 -11.43 -2.66 26.76
CA VAL A 206 -11.89 -2.42 28.12
C VAL A 206 -12.93 -3.46 28.53
N ASP A 207 -12.46 -4.65 28.73
CA ASP A 207 -13.21 -5.53 29.63
C ASP A 207 -12.23 -6.53 30.24
N GLY A 208 -11.83 -6.30 31.47
CA GLY A 208 -10.82 -7.05 32.20
C GLY A 208 -10.95 -8.59 32.24
N THR A 209 -11.49 -9.16 31.19
CA THR A 209 -11.46 -10.59 30.88
C THR A 209 -10.73 -10.78 29.55
N ALA A 210 -9.77 -11.69 29.54
CA ALA A 210 -8.99 -12.07 28.36
C ALA A 210 -9.84 -12.55 27.16
N THR A 211 -11.16 -12.63 27.32
CA THR A 211 -12.12 -13.10 26.32
C THR A 211 -12.71 -11.97 25.45
N ASN A 212 -12.47 -10.70 25.77
CA ASN A 212 -13.07 -9.57 25.05
C ASN A 212 -12.04 -8.62 24.43
N ASN A 213 -10.76 -8.97 24.42
CA ASN A 213 -9.74 -8.19 23.74
C ASN A 213 -9.64 -8.67 22.29
N THR A 214 -10.03 -7.82 21.35
CA THR A 214 -9.99 -8.10 19.92
C THR A 214 -8.68 -7.68 19.25
N LEU A 215 -7.72 -7.11 20.00
CA LEU A 215 -6.37 -6.88 19.49
C LEU A 215 -5.55 -8.17 19.51
N GLY A 216 -4.96 -8.48 18.36
CA GLY A 216 -4.09 -9.63 18.19
C GLY A 216 -2.71 -9.46 18.85
N ALA A 217 -1.95 -10.55 18.89
CA ALA A 217 -0.67 -10.63 19.60
C ALA A 217 0.40 -9.63 19.15
N TYR A 218 0.31 -9.14 17.91
CA TYR A 218 1.25 -8.14 17.37
C TYR A 218 1.05 -6.74 17.95
N LEU A 219 -0.15 -6.42 18.43
CA LEU A 219 -0.50 -5.09 18.95
C LEU A 219 -0.70 -5.09 20.48
N VAL A 220 -0.46 -6.21 21.14
CA VAL A 220 -0.56 -6.37 22.60
C VAL A 220 0.75 -6.90 23.15
N GLU A 221 1.22 -6.31 24.25
CA GLU A 221 2.43 -6.79 24.93
C GLU A 221 2.21 -8.20 25.49
N ALA A 222 3.14 -9.14 25.22
CA ALA A 222 2.99 -10.56 25.51
C ALA A 222 2.69 -10.91 26.98
N ASP A 223 3.07 -10.07 27.92
CA ASP A 223 2.87 -10.28 29.35
C ASP A 223 1.41 -10.09 29.85
N ILE A 224 0.52 -9.59 28.98
CA ILE A 224 -0.86 -9.29 29.36
C ILE A 224 -1.82 -10.44 29.04
N LYS A 225 -1.43 -11.35 28.14
CA LYS A 225 -2.16 -12.62 27.93
C LYS A 225 -1.98 -13.62 29.09
N SER A 226 -1.17 -13.31 30.10
CA SER A 226 -0.98 -14.17 31.28
C SER A 226 -2.11 -13.99 32.30
N ALA A 227 -3.03 -14.88 32.27
CA ALA A 227 -3.86 -15.54 33.31
C ALA A 227 -4.20 -14.81 34.62
N ASP A 228 -4.00 -13.51 34.80
CA ASP A 228 -4.46 -12.80 36.00
C ASP A 228 -5.74 -12.03 35.73
N THR A 229 -6.87 -12.68 36.03
CA THR A 229 -8.23 -12.16 35.82
C THR A 229 -8.61 -11.04 36.79
N SER A 230 -7.67 -10.48 37.54
CA SER A 230 -7.98 -9.54 38.62
C SER A 230 -7.35 -8.15 38.52
N ALA A 231 -6.57 -7.87 37.51
CA ALA A 231 -5.93 -6.57 37.33
C ALA A 231 -6.41 -5.87 36.04
N LEU A 232 -7.06 -4.73 36.24
CA LEU A 232 -7.33 -3.74 35.17
C LEU A 232 -6.00 -3.11 34.73
N PHE A 233 -5.27 -3.78 33.85
CA PHE A 233 -4.08 -3.20 33.27
C PHE A 233 -4.44 -2.59 31.91
N TYR A 234 -4.33 -1.27 31.81
CA TYR A 234 -4.15 -0.59 30.55
C TYR A 234 -2.73 -0.90 30.06
N SER A 235 -2.60 -1.86 29.18
CA SER A 235 -1.43 -1.84 28.32
C SER A 235 -1.65 -0.80 27.23
N PRO A 236 -0.75 0.17 27.08
CA PRO A 236 -0.78 0.99 25.87
C PRO A 236 -0.67 0.05 24.67
N PRO A 237 -1.44 0.27 23.60
CA PRO A 237 -1.26 -0.50 22.39
C PRO A 237 0.21 -0.43 21.98
N THR A 238 0.82 -1.58 21.77
CA THR A 238 2.16 -1.68 21.20
C THR A 238 2.06 -1.53 19.70
N PHE A 239 3.16 -1.27 19.05
CA PHE A 239 3.25 -1.28 17.60
C PHE A 239 4.02 -2.53 17.14
N HIS A 240 3.65 -3.05 15.98
CA HIS A 240 4.37 -4.11 15.34
C HIS A 240 5.35 -3.54 14.31
N VAL A 241 6.61 -3.96 14.36
CA VAL A 241 7.60 -3.67 13.31
C VAL A 241 7.69 -4.91 12.42
N VAL A 242 7.40 -4.76 11.13
CA VAL A 242 7.49 -5.84 10.16
C VAL A 242 8.92 -6.34 10.07
N GLY A 243 9.13 -7.63 10.31
CA GLY A 243 10.44 -8.29 10.32
C GLY A 243 11.05 -8.47 8.94
N ASP A 244 12.10 -9.31 8.87
CA ASP A 244 12.85 -9.57 7.64
C ASP A 244 11.94 -10.07 6.50
N GLY A 245 12.01 -9.38 5.37
CA GLY A 245 11.23 -9.67 4.17
C GLY A 245 9.87 -8.97 4.10
N GLN A 246 9.21 -9.12 2.97
CA GLN A 246 7.83 -8.67 2.77
C GLN A 246 6.90 -9.78 3.24
N VAL A 247 5.90 -9.43 4.04
CA VAL A 247 4.91 -10.38 4.54
C VAL A 247 3.52 -9.94 4.11
N SER A 248 2.81 -10.85 3.44
CA SER A 248 1.45 -10.57 2.96
C SER A 248 0.46 -10.50 4.12
N VAL A 249 -0.44 -9.53 4.05
CA VAL A 249 -1.55 -9.39 5.00
C VAL A 249 -2.62 -10.41 4.65
N SER A 250 -3.09 -11.15 5.65
CA SER A 250 -4.19 -12.10 5.51
C SER A 250 -5.36 -11.76 6.41
N TYR A 251 -6.53 -12.31 6.10
CA TYR A 251 -7.69 -12.23 6.98
C TYR A 251 -8.56 -13.49 6.89
N THR A 252 -9.35 -13.71 7.94
CA THR A 252 -10.41 -14.74 8.00
C THR A 252 -11.68 -14.09 8.53
N THR A 253 -12.84 -14.57 8.11
CA THR A 253 -14.11 -14.15 8.70
C THR A 253 -14.87 -15.38 9.20
N SER A 254 -15.57 -15.24 10.34
CA SER A 254 -16.50 -16.27 10.78
C SER A 254 -17.64 -16.44 9.78
N ASP A 255 -18.38 -17.54 9.90
CA ASP A 255 -19.43 -17.88 8.93
C ASP A 255 -20.45 -16.75 8.77
N SER A 256 -20.57 -16.26 7.55
CA SER A 256 -21.59 -15.29 7.18
C SER A 256 -21.88 -15.34 5.68
N THR A 257 -23.09 -15.02 5.28
CA THR A 257 -23.51 -15.10 3.89
C THR A 257 -23.20 -13.86 3.08
N ASN A 258 -23.05 -12.69 3.71
CA ASN A 258 -22.99 -11.40 3.02
C ASN A 258 -22.08 -10.36 3.67
N LEU A 259 -21.13 -10.77 4.50
CA LEU A 259 -20.21 -9.86 5.15
C LEU A 259 -19.31 -9.14 4.15
N ALA A 260 -19.14 -7.84 4.30
CA ALA A 260 -18.18 -7.06 3.52
C ALA A 260 -17.81 -5.76 4.26
N GLY A 261 -16.61 -5.26 3.99
CA GLY A 261 -16.11 -4.02 4.56
C GLY A 261 -14.72 -3.67 4.07
N ASN A 262 -14.07 -2.83 4.82
CA ASN A 262 -12.66 -2.50 4.69
C ASN A 262 -12.01 -2.64 6.06
N PHE A 263 -10.77 -3.03 6.11
CA PHE A 263 -9.93 -2.76 7.27
C PHE A 263 -8.79 -1.82 6.87
N TYR A 264 -8.35 -1.04 7.82
CA TYR A 264 -7.36 0.01 7.63
C TYR A 264 -6.17 -0.28 8.52
N MET A 265 -5.04 -0.61 7.92
CA MET A 265 -3.79 -0.78 8.65
C MET A 265 -3.14 0.58 8.84
N VAL A 266 -3.06 1.06 10.07
CA VAL A 266 -2.44 2.34 10.39
C VAL A 266 -0.93 2.16 10.42
N CYS A 267 -0.28 2.66 9.37
CA CYS A 267 1.14 2.48 9.11
C CYS A 267 1.94 3.76 9.32
N ALA A 268 3.20 3.61 9.69
CA ALA A 268 4.16 4.69 9.81
C ALA A 268 5.57 4.23 9.44
N ALA A 269 6.29 5.05 8.68
CA ALA A 269 7.72 4.92 8.40
C ALA A 269 8.24 6.23 7.80
N PRO A 270 9.55 6.53 7.86
CA PRO A 270 10.11 7.72 7.22
C PRO A 270 9.84 7.82 5.72
N GLY A 271 9.83 6.70 5.02
CA GLY A 271 9.53 6.61 3.59
C GLY A 271 8.04 6.55 3.25
N PHE A 272 7.16 6.33 4.22
CA PHE A 272 5.70 6.27 4.03
C PHE A 272 5.10 7.67 4.03
N GLN A 273 5.05 8.30 2.86
CA GLN A 273 4.62 9.67 2.69
C GLN A 273 3.58 9.80 1.57
N ILE A 274 2.72 10.81 1.68
CA ILE A 274 1.74 11.12 0.63
C ILE A 274 2.48 11.66 -0.60
N VAL A 275 2.33 10.96 -1.70
CA VAL A 275 2.98 11.30 -2.98
C VAL A 275 1.99 11.80 -4.03
N GLY A 276 0.70 11.57 -3.83
CA GLY A 276 -0.30 12.01 -4.80
C GLY A 276 -1.74 11.72 -4.38
N ARG A 277 -2.63 11.87 -5.35
CA ARG A 277 -4.07 11.63 -5.23
C ARG A 277 -4.58 10.89 -6.46
N ALA A 278 -5.35 9.84 -6.28
CA ALA A 278 -5.96 9.09 -7.37
C ALA A 278 -6.96 9.94 -8.17
N GLU A 279 -6.83 9.94 -9.48
CA GLU A 279 -7.77 10.60 -10.41
C GLU A 279 -8.81 9.62 -11.00
N GLU A 280 -8.72 8.35 -10.62
CA GLU A 280 -9.63 7.30 -11.08
C GLU A 280 -9.98 6.28 -10.00
N THR A 281 -11.04 5.51 -10.23
CA THR A 281 -11.46 4.41 -9.36
C THR A 281 -11.06 3.10 -10.03
N LEU A 282 -10.30 2.27 -9.32
CA LEU A 282 -9.82 0.97 -9.76
C LEU A 282 -10.15 -0.11 -8.72
N ALA A 283 -10.60 -1.26 -9.17
CA ALA A 283 -10.70 -2.46 -8.33
C ALA A 283 -9.35 -3.19 -8.30
N PRO A 284 -9.04 -3.95 -7.23
CA PRO A 284 -7.90 -4.86 -7.25
C PRO A 284 -7.97 -5.84 -8.43
N VAL A 285 -6.83 -6.07 -9.07
CA VAL A 285 -6.74 -6.96 -10.24
C VAL A 285 -6.01 -8.24 -9.86
N THR A 286 -6.52 -9.37 -10.32
CA THR A 286 -5.87 -10.67 -10.22
C THR A 286 -5.49 -11.19 -11.59
N ALA A 287 -4.38 -11.90 -11.68
CA ALA A 287 -3.97 -12.64 -12.87
C ALA A 287 -3.68 -14.10 -12.51
N THR A 288 -3.75 -15.00 -13.49
CA THR A 288 -3.30 -16.37 -13.32
C THR A 288 -1.82 -16.44 -13.62
N VAL A 289 -1.03 -16.74 -12.60
CA VAL A 289 0.42 -16.92 -12.70
C VAL A 289 0.74 -18.34 -12.25
N ASN A 290 1.37 -19.13 -13.11
CA ASN A 290 1.72 -20.55 -12.82
C ASN A 290 0.54 -21.37 -12.26
N ASP A 291 -0.63 -21.22 -12.86
CA ASP A 291 -1.90 -21.88 -12.44
C ASP A 291 -2.48 -21.43 -11.09
N ALA A 292 -1.88 -20.45 -10.42
CA ALA A 292 -2.44 -19.78 -9.25
C ALA A 292 -3.08 -18.43 -9.62
N THR A 293 -4.12 -18.04 -8.88
CA THR A 293 -4.69 -16.70 -9.00
C THR A 293 -3.99 -15.79 -8.00
N GLU A 294 -3.23 -14.84 -8.49
CA GLU A 294 -2.45 -13.91 -7.68
C GLU A 294 -2.91 -12.47 -7.94
N PHE A 295 -2.81 -11.61 -6.93
CA PHE A 295 -2.97 -10.17 -7.12
C PHE A 295 -1.77 -9.62 -7.87
N VAL A 296 -2.03 -8.71 -8.80
CA VAL A 296 -0.98 -8.07 -9.60
C VAL A 296 -1.02 -6.55 -9.43
N SER A 297 0.14 -5.93 -9.55
CA SER A 297 0.26 -4.49 -9.63
C SER A 297 -0.46 -3.97 -10.87
N GLN A 298 -1.09 -2.81 -10.76
CA GLN A 298 -1.74 -2.11 -11.87
C GLN A 298 -1.31 -0.64 -11.88
N ASN A 299 -1.58 0.04 -12.97
CA ASN A 299 -1.29 1.45 -13.08
C ASN A 299 -2.47 2.29 -12.61
N VAL A 300 -2.21 3.41 -11.94
CA VAL A 300 -3.20 4.40 -11.52
C VAL A 300 -2.81 5.78 -12.01
N MET A 301 -3.75 6.51 -12.57
CA MET A 301 -3.57 7.92 -12.88
C MET A 301 -3.69 8.74 -11.59
N ALA A 302 -2.65 9.47 -11.26
CA ALA A 302 -2.58 10.23 -10.00
C ALA A 302 -2.10 11.66 -10.22
N ARG A 303 -2.68 12.60 -9.47
CA ARG A 303 -2.14 13.95 -9.33
C ARG A 303 -0.99 13.91 -8.35
N VAL A 304 0.18 14.27 -8.82
CA VAL A 304 1.45 14.19 -8.09
C VAL A 304 1.60 15.39 -7.15
N TYR A 305 2.19 15.16 -5.97
CA TYR A 305 2.42 16.18 -4.94
C TYR A 305 3.91 16.38 -4.57
N ILE A 306 4.79 15.48 -5.00
CA ILE A 306 6.24 15.48 -4.73
C ILE A 306 7.07 16.09 -5.86
#